data_bb5fc64031888d02264debba688ecdba
#
_entry.id   bb5fc64031888d02264debba688ecdba
#
_cell.length_a   1.000
_cell.length_b   1.000
_cell.length_c   1.000
_cell.angle_alpha   90.00
_cell.angle_beta   90.00
_cell.angle_gamma   90.00
#
_symmetry.space_group_name_H-M   'P 1'
#
loop_
_entity.id
_entity.type
_entity.pdbx_description
1 polymer ?
#
loop_
_entity_poly.entity_id
_entity_poly.type
_entity_poly.pdbx_seq_one_letter_code
_entity_poly.pdbx_strand_id
1 'polypeptide(L)'
;GLLSFDCYGKVVPAIAKSWEHNEDSTVWTFHLRDDVDWCDVNGEVKSHLTSKDFLVGFEWVLNAFKNEAFNTSMPSETVVGAADYYDLTKDKGDAAADMTYEDMLAAGVGVEAPDDYTLVFTCPNPCPYFDTVAAYNSFYPASEDLIKELGVEGFRACDYTTMWYNGPYLMEEFIQANTKSFIPNPNYYAANECTRFEHHTVKMISDLSIGLQLYESGEVDNIDLTESNLTTITSDSNNAHNAYLCEKRPTKYSFQMHLNFQRKDENGNLDENWNKAVANYAFRQCFYKGLNLVNYYARTNKINPLKCENDFYTMPGVCYNTKGEEYTTLVAKEMGLDGEAYDGKTMKRRRSNIGDISDLKKQAMEEPSAIGVTF
;
A
#
# COMPACT_ATOMS: atom_id res chain seq x y z
N GLY A 1 12.70 2.49 -6.50
CA GLY A 1 11.75 3.62 -6.54
C GLY A 1 12.43 4.95 -6.29
N LEU A 2 11.69 6.06 -6.49
CA LEU A 2 12.22 7.40 -6.19
C LEU A 2 12.64 7.51 -4.73
N LEU A 3 11.75 7.12 -3.84
CA LEU A 3 11.95 7.12 -2.39
C LEU A 3 11.69 5.72 -1.83
N SER A 4 12.05 5.53 -0.58
CA SER A 4 11.82 4.28 0.16
C SER A 4 11.31 4.58 1.56
N PHE A 5 10.98 3.53 2.30
CA PHE A 5 10.64 3.61 3.72
C PHE A 5 11.69 2.88 4.56
N ASP A 6 12.07 3.50 5.66
CA ASP A 6 12.86 2.81 6.67
C ASP A 6 12.00 1.78 7.44
N CYS A 7 12.66 1.07 8.35
CA CYS A 7 11.98 0.06 9.17
C CYS A 7 10.94 0.65 10.14
N TYR A 8 10.83 1.97 10.28
CA TYR A 8 9.84 2.67 11.09
C TYR A 8 8.71 3.28 10.25
N GLY A 9 8.77 3.15 8.91
CA GLY A 9 7.80 3.72 8.00
C GLY A 9 8.07 5.18 7.63
N LYS A 10 9.23 5.72 8.00
CA LYS A 10 9.64 7.07 7.60
C LYS A 10 10.16 7.05 6.17
N VAL A 11 9.76 8.03 5.38
CA VAL A 11 10.29 8.22 4.02
C VAL A 11 11.77 8.55 4.08
N VAL A 12 12.55 7.87 3.27
CA VAL A 12 14.01 8.03 3.16
C VAL A 12 14.43 8.11 1.68
N PRO A 13 15.59 8.73 1.38
CA PRO A 13 16.15 8.73 0.03
C PRO A 13 16.31 7.31 -0.54
N ALA A 14 16.11 7.20 -1.87
CA ALA A 14 16.45 6.02 -2.64
C ALA A 14 17.15 6.48 -3.94
N ILE A 15 16.53 6.27 -5.13
CA ILE A 15 17.09 6.80 -6.38
C ILE A 15 17.06 8.34 -6.39
N ALA A 16 16.04 8.97 -5.77
CA ALA A 16 16.12 10.39 -5.46
C ALA A 16 16.93 10.57 -4.15
N LYS A 17 18.04 11.31 -4.25
CA LYS A 17 18.91 11.65 -3.10
C LYS A 17 18.35 12.76 -2.23
N SER A 18 17.50 13.62 -2.80
CA SER A 18 16.79 14.69 -2.10
C SER A 18 15.53 15.10 -2.88
N TRP A 19 14.63 15.76 -2.19
CA TRP A 19 13.41 16.32 -2.79
C TRP A 19 12.98 17.57 -2.04
N GLU A 20 12.19 18.38 -2.72
CA GLU A 20 11.62 19.61 -2.20
C GLU A 20 10.27 19.88 -2.84
N HIS A 21 9.49 20.78 -2.27
CA HIS A 21 8.22 21.21 -2.83
C HIS A 21 8.04 22.72 -2.68
N ASN A 22 7.15 23.29 -3.49
CA ASN A 22 6.75 24.69 -3.37
C ASN A 22 5.91 24.93 -2.09
N GLU A 23 5.60 26.19 -1.80
CA GLU A 23 4.96 26.59 -0.53
C GLU A 23 3.61 25.89 -0.28
N ASP A 24 2.83 25.66 -1.32
CA ASP A 24 1.51 25.04 -1.24
C ASP A 24 1.51 23.51 -1.47
N SER A 25 2.68 22.91 -1.65
CA SER A 25 2.87 21.47 -1.89
C SER A 25 2.14 20.95 -3.15
N THR A 26 2.01 21.79 -4.19
CA THR A 26 1.45 21.41 -5.48
C THR A 26 2.51 21.01 -6.50
N VAL A 27 3.76 21.43 -6.32
CA VAL A 27 4.89 21.10 -7.21
C VAL A 27 5.99 20.48 -6.40
N TRP A 28 6.41 19.27 -6.80
CA TRP A 28 7.44 18.49 -6.14
C TRP A 28 8.60 18.23 -7.06
N THR A 29 9.82 18.55 -6.62
CA THR A 29 11.07 18.35 -7.37
C THR A 29 11.91 17.28 -6.69
N PHE A 30 12.33 16.28 -7.44
CA PHE A 30 13.18 15.18 -7.01
C PHE A 30 14.52 15.24 -7.71
N HIS A 31 15.61 15.24 -6.95
CA HIS A 31 16.99 15.22 -7.45
C HIS A 31 17.53 13.80 -7.40
N LEU A 32 17.74 13.24 -8.58
CA LEU A 32 18.16 11.84 -8.72
C LEU A 32 19.67 11.67 -8.48
N ARG A 33 20.04 10.44 -8.17
CA ARG A 33 21.43 9.97 -8.17
C ARG A 33 21.91 9.81 -9.62
N ASP A 34 23.20 9.90 -9.77
CA ASP A 34 23.91 9.74 -11.06
C ASP A 34 24.81 8.47 -11.04
N ASP A 35 24.56 7.54 -10.11
CA ASP A 35 25.33 6.31 -9.92
C ASP A 35 24.43 5.06 -9.91
N VAL A 36 23.30 5.09 -10.60
CA VAL A 36 22.35 3.98 -10.68
C VAL A 36 22.36 3.36 -12.06
N ASP A 37 22.67 2.07 -12.13
CA ASP A 37 22.72 1.33 -13.35
C ASP A 37 21.61 0.28 -13.46
N TRP A 38 21.16 0.04 -14.68
CA TRP A 38 20.40 -1.14 -15.05
C TRP A 38 21.36 -2.28 -15.39
N CYS A 39 21.14 -3.45 -14.79
CA CYS A 39 21.93 -4.64 -15.09
C CYS A 39 21.02 -5.84 -15.38
N ASP A 40 21.54 -6.79 -16.15
CA ASP A 40 20.84 -8.04 -16.41
C ASP A 40 20.89 -9.00 -15.20
N VAL A 41 20.32 -10.19 -15.37
CA VAL A 41 20.29 -11.25 -14.35
C VAL A 41 21.68 -11.73 -13.91
N ASN A 42 22.71 -11.55 -14.72
CA ASN A 42 24.10 -11.90 -14.41
C ASN A 42 24.85 -10.74 -13.72
N GLY A 43 24.21 -9.60 -13.54
CA GLY A 43 24.83 -8.38 -12.99
C GLY A 43 25.69 -7.62 -13.98
N GLU A 44 25.56 -7.87 -15.29
CA GLU A 44 26.22 -7.05 -16.32
C GLU A 44 25.45 -5.74 -16.53
N VAL A 45 26.16 -4.62 -16.44
CA VAL A 45 25.58 -3.29 -16.68
C VAL A 45 25.14 -3.18 -18.13
N LYS A 46 23.90 -2.76 -18.35
CA LYS A 46 23.26 -2.57 -19.66
C LYS A 46 23.11 -1.10 -20.04
N SER A 47 22.62 -0.30 -19.13
CA SER A 47 22.46 1.15 -19.31
C SER A 47 22.49 1.87 -18.00
N HIS A 48 22.60 3.20 -18.07
CA HIS A 48 22.57 4.10 -16.92
C HIS A 48 21.15 4.63 -16.74
N LEU A 49 20.67 4.65 -15.49
CA LEU A 49 19.32 5.13 -15.16
C LEU A 49 19.27 6.65 -15.17
N THR A 50 18.28 7.21 -15.83
CA THR A 50 18.02 8.65 -15.90
C THR A 50 16.56 8.98 -15.53
N SER A 51 16.24 10.27 -15.50
CA SER A 51 14.87 10.75 -15.29
C SER A 51 13.90 10.26 -16.37
N LYS A 52 14.39 9.96 -17.59
CA LYS A 52 13.55 9.40 -18.67
C LYS A 52 12.97 8.04 -18.32
N ASP A 53 13.73 7.17 -17.63
CA ASP A 53 13.23 5.87 -17.21
C ASP A 53 12.00 5.99 -16.28
N PHE A 54 11.95 7.06 -15.50
CA PHE A 54 10.77 7.37 -14.69
C PHE A 54 9.59 7.84 -15.53
N LEU A 55 9.83 8.65 -16.58
CA LEU A 55 8.77 9.04 -17.51
C LEU A 55 8.21 7.82 -18.26
N VAL A 56 9.10 6.93 -18.69
CA VAL A 56 8.72 5.66 -19.36
C VAL A 56 7.91 4.77 -18.43
N GLY A 57 8.37 4.56 -17.20
CA GLY A 57 7.64 3.77 -16.21
C GLY A 57 6.29 4.37 -15.85
N PHE A 58 6.20 5.70 -15.75
CA PHE A 58 4.98 6.41 -15.44
C PHE A 58 3.96 6.36 -16.59
N GLU A 59 4.43 6.53 -17.85
CA GLU A 59 3.59 6.32 -19.04
C GLU A 59 3.07 4.89 -19.09
N TRP A 60 3.93 3.88 -18.83
CA TRP A 60 3.52 2.48 -18.82
C TRP A 60 2.36 2.23 -17.85
N VAL A 61 2.44 2.78 -16.64
CA VAL A 61 1.39 2.65 -15.61
C VAL A 61 0.11 3.36 -16.03
N LEU A 62 0.20 4.53 -16.66
CA LEU A 62 -0.95 5.34 -17.06
C LEU A 62 -1.54 4.91 -18.42
N ASN A 63 -0.88 4.03 -19.16
CA ASN A 63 -1.38 3.54 -20.43
C ASN A 63 -2.26 2.30 -20.21
N ALA A 64 -3.55 2.44 -20.42
CA ALA A 64 -4.54 1.39 -20.15
C ALA A 64 -4.33 0.11 -20.98
N PHE A 65 -3.70 0.20 -22.15
CA PHE A 65 -3.34 -0.94 -22.97
C PHE A 65 -2.10 -1.67 -22.43
N LYS A 66 -1.06 -0.93 -22.01
CA LYS A 66 0.19 -1.49 -21.49
C LYS A 66 0.04 -2.02 -20.07
N ASN A 67 -0.74 -1.35 -19.22
CA ASN A 67 -0.92 -1.68 -17.81
C ASN A 67 -2.12 -2.61 -17.59
N GLU A 68 -1.89 -3.90 -17.65
CA GLU A 68 -2.92 -4.90 -17.36
C GLU A 68 -3.32 -4.98 -15.88
N ALA A 69 -2.50 -4.46 -14.98
CA ALA A 69 -2.76 -4.50 -13.54
C ALA A 69 -3.82 -3.49 -13.08
N PHE A 70 -4.20 -2.52 -13.89
CA PHE A 70 -5.18 -1.45 -13.60
C PHE A 70 -4.91 -0.66 -12.30
N ASN A 71 -3.67 -0.66 -11.83
CA ASN A 71 -3.29 0.00 -10.57
C ASN A 71 -2.86 1.44 -10.82
N THR A 72 -3.83 2.30 -11.13
CA THR A 72 -3.60 3.72 -11.44
C THR A 72 -4.16 4.68 -10.40
N SER A 73 -4.77 4.20 -9.32
CA SER A 73 -5.52 5.04 -8.37
C SER A 73 -4.66 6.17 -7.78
N MET A 74 -3.43 5.88 -7.37
CA MET A 74 -2.57 6.92 -6.78
C MET A 74 -2.08 7.95 -7.79
N PRO A 75 -1.50 7.58 -8.96
CA PRO A 75 -1.15 8.54 -10.00
C PRO A 75 -2.36 9.37 -10.46
N SER A 76 -3.50 8.72 -10.71
CA SER A 76 -4.71 9.38 -11.21
C SER A 76 -5.27 10.44 -10.27
N GLU A 77 -5.10 10.27 -8.96
CA GLU A 77 -5.59 11.21 -7.95
C GLU A 77 -4.58 12.30 -7.61
N THR A 78 -3.28 12.03 -7.79
CA THR A 78 -2.21 12.87 -7.24
C THR A 78 -1.43 13.65 -8.28
N VAL A 79 -1.53 13.30 -9.58
CA VAL A 79 -0.80 13.97 -10.66
C VAL A 79 -1.77 14.56 -11.68
N VAL A 80 -1.55 15.85 -12.03
CA VAL A 80 -2.36 16.57 -13.03
C VAL A 80 -2.43 15.77 -14.34
N GLY A 81 -3.63 15.66 -14.92
CA GLY A 81 -3.86 15.03 -16.23
C GLY A 81 -3.66 13.52 -16.29
N ALA A 82 -3.24 12.86 -15.19
CA ALA A 82 -2.96 11.42 -15.21
C ALA A 82 -4.23 10.57 -15.44
N ALA A 83 -5.36 10.95 -14.84
CA ALA A 83 -6.65 10.29 -15.09
C ALA A 83 -7.11 10.47 -16.53
N ASP A 84 -7.01 11.68 -17.07
CA ASP A 84 -7.41 12.00 -18.44
C ASP A 84 -6.57 11.22 -19.47
N TYR A 85 -5.25 11.09 -19.23
CA TYR A 85 -4.38 10.29 -20.09
C TYR A 85 -4.72 8.80 -20.04
N TYR A 86 -5.03 8.25 -18.87
CA TYR A 86 -5.49 6.86 -18.76
C TYR A 86 -6.76 6.62 -19.56
N ASP A 87 -7.75 7.51 -19.45
CA ASP A 87 -9.00 7.41 -20.20
C ASP A 87 -8.75 7.58 -21.72
N LEU A 88 -7.87 8.50 -22.12
CA LEU A 88 -7.47 8.67 -23.52
C LEU A 88 -6.87 7.38 -24.10
N THR A 89 -5.94 6.74 -23.39
CA THR A 89 -5.31 5.49 -23.85
C THR A 89 -6.29 4.33 -23.88
N LYS A 90 -7.22 4.28 -22.92
CA LYS A 90 -8.31 3.31 -22.89
C LYS A 90 -9.24 3.44 -24.11
N ASP A 91 -9.59 4.67 -24.48
CA ASP A 91 -10.44 4.94 -25.65
C ASP A 91 -9.72 4.61 -26.98
N LYS A 92 -8.40 4.73 -27.02
CA LYS A 92 -7.58 4.37 -28.20
C LYS A 92 -7.45 2.84 -28.39
N GLY A 93 -7.63 2.05 -27.33
CA GLY A 93 -7.46 0.60 -27.38
C GLY A 93 -6.07 0.20 -27.88
N ASP A 94 -5.99 -0.74 -28.82
CA ASP A 94 -4.73 -1.28 -29.36
C ASP A 94 -3.79 -0.20 -29.91
N ALA A 95 -4.32 0.91 -30.41
CA ALA A 95 -3.50 2.02 -30.90
C ALA A 95 -2.71 2.74 -29.79
N ALA A 96 -3.05 2.49 -28.52
CA ALA A 96 -2.26 3.02 -27.40
C ALA A 96 -0.95 2.25 -27.16
N ALA A 97 -0.74 1.10 -27.81
CA ALA A 97 0.51 0.34 -27.70
C ALA A 97 1.74 1.15 -28.16
N ASP A 98 1.55 1.96 -29.21
CA ASP A 98 2.63 2.75 -29.83
C ASP A 98 2.83 4.12 -29.18
N MET A 99 1.98 4.49 -28.21
CA MET A 99 2.13 5.76 -27.47
C MET A 99 3.35 5.71 -26.55
N THR A 100 3.97 6.86 -26.39
CA THR A 100 5.21 7.01 -25.62
C THR A 100 5.05 8.04 -24.50
N TYR A 101 6.10 8.22 -23.70
CA TYR A 101 6.08 9.26 -22.67
C TYR A 101 6.00 10.68 -23.28
N GLU A 102 6.49 10.89 -24.51
CA GLU A 102 6.33 12.17 -25.19
C GLU A 102 4.85 12.46 -25.50
N ASP A 103 4.06 11.44 -25.86
CA ASP A 103 2.62 11.58 -26.05
C ASP A 103 1.92 11.90 -24.73
N MET A 104 2.38 11.27 -23.65
CA MET A 104 1.88 11.53 -22.29
C MET A 104 2.15 13.00 -21.89
N LEU A 105 3.35 13.49 -22.11
CA LEU A 105 3.71 14.89 -21.84
C LEU A 105 2.90 15.85 -22.72
N ALA A 106 2.74 15.54 -24.00
CA ALA A 106 1.93 16.32 -24.95
C ALA A 106 0.45 16.37 -24.57
N ALA A 107 -0.06 15.33 -23.90
CA ALA A 107 -1.41 15.30 -23.36
C ALA A 107 -1.59 16.14 -22.09
N GLY A 108 -0.52 16.69 -21.53
CA GLY A 108 -0.57 17.60 -20.37
C GLY A 108 -0.52 16.90 -19.01
N VAL A 109 0.04 15.70 -18.96
CA VAL A 109 0.30 15.05 -17.68
C VAL A 109 1.37 15.82 -16.90
N GLY A 110 1.12 16.13 -15.66
CA GLY A 110 1.94 16.98 -14.79
C GLY A 110 3.20 16.29 -14.28
N VAL A 111 4.04 15.80 -15.20
CA VAL A 111 5.38 15.31 -14.91
C VAL A 111 6.37 15.88 -15.91
N GLU A 112 7.56 16.26 -15.45
CA GLU A 112 8.63 16.82 -16.29
C GLU A 112 9.98 16.23 -15.89
N ALA A 113 10.88 16.11 -16.87
CA ALA A 113 12.29 15.76 -16.68
C ALA A 113 13.16 16.84 -17.36
N PRO A 114 13.44 17.96 -16.66
CA PRO A 114 14.18 19.08 -17.25
C PRO A 114 15.63 18.72 -17.59
N ASP A 115 16.20 17.75 -16.94
CA ASP A 115 17.52 17.16 -17.19
C ASP A 115 17.54 15.69 -16.80
N ASP A 116 18.67 15.01 -17.01
CA ASP A 116 18.81 13.57 -16.78
C ASP A 116 18.65 13.14 -15.29
N TYR A 117 18.73 14.09 -14.36
CA TYR A 117 18.71 13.79 -12.91
C TYR A 117 17.70 14.62 -12.11
N THR A 118 16.76 15.25 -12.79
CA THR A 118 15.69 16.02 -12.15
C THR A 118 14.33 15.54 -12.65
N LEU A 119 13.42 15.28 -11.70
CA LEU A 119 12.01 15.01 -11.96
C LEU A 119 11.15 16.02 -11.23
N VAL A 120 10.13 16.54 -11.93
CA VAL A 120 9.16 17.46 -11.35
C VAL A 120 7.75 16.88 -11.52
N PHE A 121 6.99 16.81 -10.44
CA PHE A 121 5.57 16.41 -10.46
C PHE A 121 4.69 17.58 -10.05
N THR A 122 3.57 17.75 -10.75
CA THR A 122 2.55 18.74 -10.44
C THR A 122 1.27 18.05 -9.98
N CYS A 123 0.83 18.37 -8.77
CA CYS A 123 -0.39 17.86 -8.17
C CYS A 123 -1.58 18.77 -8.47
N PRO A 124 -2.80 18.22 -8.68
CA PRO A 124 -4.01 19.02 -8.94
C PRO A 124 -4.47 19.82 -7.72
N ASN A 125 -4.07 19.41 -6.53
CA ASN A 125 -4.36 20.06 -5.25
C ASN A 125 -3.14 19.96 -4.33
N PRO A 126 -3.05 20.78 -3.26
CA PRO A 126 -2.01 20.63 -2.25
C PRO A 126 -1.89 19.20 -1.74
N CYS A 127 -0.72 18.58 -1.92
CA CYS A 127 -0.45 17.19 -1.57
C CYS A 127 0.82 17.11 -0.69
N PRO A 128 0.76 17.53 0.59
CA PRO A 128 1.91 17.59 1.47
C PRO A 128 2.49 16.21 1.85
N TYR A 129 1.87 15.14 1.41
CA TYR A 129 2.28 13.75 1.60
C TYR A 129 2.75 13.07 0.30
N PHE A 130 3.02 13.83 -0.75
CA PHE A 130 3.39 13.26 -2.07
C PHE A 130 4.70 12.47 -2.02
N ASP A 131 5.61 12.76 -1.10
CA ASP A 131 6.81 11.96 -0.85
C ASP A 131 6.46 10.51 -0.50
N THR A 132 5.41 10.28 0.29
CA THR A 132 4.93 8.92 0.59
C THR A 132 4.34 8.24 -0.65
N VAL A 133 3.69 9.00 -1.53
CA VAL A 133 3.14 8.53 -2.80
C VAL A 133 4.26 8.15 -3.77
N ALA A 134 5.29 8.97 -3.87
CA ALA A 134 6.47 8.75 -4.73
C ALA A 134 7.29 7.49 -4.36
N ALA A 135 7.07 6.93 -3.16
CA ALA A 135 7.68 5.67 -2.75
C ALA A 135 6.93 4.41 -3.23
N TYR A 136 5.76 4.55 -3.86
CA TYR A 136 4.97 3.42 -4.37
C TYR A 136 5.47 2.91 -5.72
N ASN A 137 5.18 1.64 -5.98
CA ASN A 137 5.60 0.95 -7.21
C ASN A 137 5.03 1.55 -8.51
N SER A 138 3.89 2.24 -8.46
CA SER A 138 3.35 2.97 -9.61
C SER A 138 4.20 4.16 -10.06
N PHE A 139 5.21 4.54 -9.28
CA PHE A 139 6.21 5.55 -9.59
C PHE A 139 7.62 4.95 -9.81
N TYR A 140 7.71 3.64 -10.05
CA TYR A 140 9.00 3.01 -10.33
C TYR A 140 9.44 3.27 -11.78
N PRO A 141 10.75 3.35 -12.03
CA PRO A 141 11.26 3.50 -13.38
C PRO A 141 11.11 2.19 -14.18
N ALA A 142 11.01 2.31 -15.50
CA ALA A 142 11.16 1.22 -16.44
C ALA A 142 12.26 1.59 -17.44
N SER A 143 13.14 0.64 -17.78
CA SER A 143 14.22 0.91 -18.70
C SER A 143 13.70 1.17 -20.11
N GLU A 144 13.95 2.40 -20.62
CA GLU A 144 13.63 2.77 -21.99
C GLU A 144 14.34 1.85 -22.99
N ASP A 145 15.62 1.57 -22.73
CA ASP A 145 16.45 0.74 -23.61
C ASP A 145 15.96 -0.70 -23.68
N LEU A 146 15.55 -1.28 -22.54
CA LEU A 146 14.98 -2.62 -22.52
C LEU A 146 13.67 -2.69 -23.32
N ILE A 147 12.80 -1.67 -23.16
CA ILE A 147 11.54 -1.64 -23.92
C ILE A 147 11.79 -1.48 -25.42
N LYS A 148 12.79 -0.69 -25.82
CA LYS A 148 13.21 -0.56 -27.22
C LYS A 148 13.78 -1.89 -27.78
N GLU A 149 14.53 -2.62 -26.96
CA GLU A 149 15.11 -3.90 -27.36
C GLU A 149 14.04 -4.99 -27.56
N LEU A 150 13.08 -5.07 -26.65
CA LEU A 150 12.08 -6.15 -26.63
C LEU A 150 10.78 -5.80 -27.33
N GLY A 151 10.49 -4.52 -27.50
CA GLY A 151 9.18 -4.01 -27.89
C GLY A 151 8.16 -4.16 -26.74
N VAL A 152 6.96 -3.58 -26.92
CA VAL A 152 5.89 -3.57 -25.89
C VAL A 152 5.50 -5.00 -25.48
N GLU A 153 5.24 -5.89 -26.45
CA GLU A 153 4.83 -7.26 -26.18
C GLU A 153 5.95 -8.09 -25.53
N GLY A 154 7.20 -7.90 -25.95
CA GLY A 154 8.33 -8.56 -25.33
C GLY A 154 8.57 -8.11 -23.90
N PHE A 155 8.40 -6.83 -23.62
CA PHE A 155 8.51 -6.30 -22.26
C PHE A 155 7.36 -6.78 -21.34
N ARG A 156 6.13 -6.89 -21.85
CA ARG A 156 5.01 -7.53 -21.14
C ARG A 156 5.24 -8.99 -20.82
N ALA A 157 5.95 -9.71 -21.69
CA ALA A 157 6.30 -11.12 -21.54
C ALA A 157 7.63 -11.36 -20.81
N CYS A 158 8.29 -10.31 -20.30
CA CYS A 158 9.56 -10.42 -19.57
C CYS A 158 9.44 -11.40 -18.41
N ASP A 159 10.42 -12.28 -18.30
CA ASP A 159 10.66 -13.09 -17.12
C ASP A 159 11.91 -12.61 -16.36
N TYR A 160 12.26 -13.31 -15.30
CA TYR A 160 13.41 -12.92 -14.47
C TYR A 160 14.76 -13.01 -15.20
N THR A 161 14.87 -13.74 -16.32
CA THR A 161 16.10 -13.89 -17.11
C THR A 161 16.28 -12.80 -18.15
N THR A 162 15.19 -12.16 -18.57
CA THR A 162 15.17 -11.11 -19.60
C THR A 162 14.99 -9.71 -19.03
N MET A 163 14.48 -9.62 -17.79
CA MET A 163 14.30 -8.35 -17.09
C MET A 163 15.64 -7.72 -16.68
N TRP A 164 15.69 -6.39 -16.67
CA TRP A 164 16.82 -5.67 -16.08
C TRP A 164 16.49 -5.16 -14.68
N TYR A 165 17.51 -5.06 -13.86
CA TYR A 165 17.44 -4.80 -12.42
C TYR A 165 18.25 -3.55 -12.04
N ASN A 166 17.71 -2.74 -11.13
CA ASN A 166 18.42 -1.63 -10.47
C ASN A 166 18.29 -1.66 -8.94
N GLY A 167 17.69 -2.72 -8.40
CA GLY A 167 17.48 -2.92 -6.98
C GLY A 167 18.62 -3.64 -6.28
N PRO A 168 18.49 -3.88 -4.95
CA PRO A 168 19.55 -4.49 -4.13
C PRO A 168 19.82 -5.96 -4.46
N TYR A 169 18.92 -6.63 -5.15
CA TYR A 169 18.99 -8.05 -5.50
C TYR A 169 18.68 -8.29 -6.97
N LEU A 170 19.27 -9.34 -7.52
CA LEU A 170 18.94 -9.98 -8.78
C LEU A 170 18.14 -11.24 -8.48
N MET A 171 17.17 -11.58 -9.34
CA MET A 171 16.45 -12.85 -9.20
C MET A 171 17.26 -13.97 -9.88
N GLU A 172 17.76 -14.90 -9.09
CA GLU A 172 18.55 -16.05 -9.56
C GLU A 172 17.66 -17.17 -10.08
N GLU A 173 16.49 -17.36 -9.43
CA GLU A 173 15.57 -18.45 -9.76
C GLU A 173 14.12 -18.01 -9.52
N PHE A 174 13.24 -18.45 -10.41
CA PHE A 174 11.79 -18.37 -10.23
C PHE A 174 11.14 -19.70 -10.63
N ILE A 175 10.64 -20.44 -9.65
CA ILE A 175 9.80 -21.63 -9.86
C ILE A 175 8.37 -21.24 -9.48
N GLN A 176 7.47 -21.20 -10.48
CA GLN A 176 6.10 -20.78 -10.30
C GLN A 176 5.40 -21.59 -9.19
N ALA A 177 4.70 -20.87 -8.30
CA ALA A 177 4.00 -21.42 -7.13
C ALA A 177 4.89 -22.25 -6.17
N ASN A 178 6.19 -22.08 -6.21
CA ASN A 178 7.15 -22.79 -5.35
C ASN A 178 8.19 -21.85 -4.73
N THR A 179 9.14 -21.34 -5.53
CA THR A 179 10.33 -20.65 -5.00
C THR A 179 10.69 -19.42 -5.82
N LYS A 180 11.12 -18.36 -5.11
CA LYS A 180 11.86 -17.23 -5.68
C LYS A 180 13.17 -17.12 -4.93
N SER A 181 14.29 -17.12 -5.64
CA SER A 181 15.62 -16.94 -5.06
C SER A 181 16.29 -15.71 -5.61
N PHE A 182 16.98 -15.00 -4.73
CA PHE A 182 17.62 -13.73 -5.01
C PHE A 182 19.04 -13.72 -4.49
N ILE A 183 19.95 -13.13 -5.27
CA ILE A 183 21.34 -12.87 -4.93
C ILE A 183 21.63 -11.37 -4.93
N PRO A 184 22.63 -10.87 -4.19
CA PRO A 184 22.98 -9.47 -4.17
C PRO A 184 23.33 -8.94 -5.55
N ASN A 185 22.74 -7.79 -5.93
CA ASN A 185 23.16 -7.06 -7.11
C ASN A 185 24.52 -6.40 -6.84
N PRO A 186 25.59 -6.73 -7.58
CA PRO A 186 26.91 -6.15 -7.39
C PRO A 186 26.98 -4.66 -7.71
N ASN A 187 26.06 -4.18 -8.58
CA ASN A 187 26.00 -2.79 -9.04
C ASN A 187 24.98 -1.95 -8.27
N TYR A 188 24.46 -2.46 -7.16
CA TYR A 188 23.52 -1.68 -6.37
C TYR A 188 24.19 -0.45 -5.75
N TYR A 189 23.67 0.75 -6.02
CA TYR A 189 24.25 2.02 -5.60
C TYR A 189 24.50 2.14 -4.08
N ALA A 190 23.64 1.52 -3.26
CA ALA A 190 23.76 1.53 -1.79
C ALA A 190 24.36 0.21 -1.24
N ALA A 191 25.14 -0.52 -2.03
CA ALA A 191 25.72 -1.81 -1.65
C ALA A 191 26.54 -1.78 -0.35
N ASN A 192 27.21 -0.64 -0.08
CA ASN A 192 28.04 -0.43 1.10
C ASN A 192 27.28 0.17 2.29
N GLU A 193 26.02 0.57 2.10
CA GLU A 193 25.22 1.27 3.11
C GLU A 193 24.20 0.34 3.79
N CYS A 194 23.95 -0.84 3.22
CA CYS A 194 22.99 -1.80 3.75
C CYS A 194 23.57 -3.22 3.82
N THR A 195 23.17 -3.95 4.86
CA THR A 195 23.46 -5.39 4.95
C THR A 195 22.52 -6.14 4.03
N ARG A 196 23.09 -7.00 3.19
CA ARG A 196 22.35 -7.89 2.29
C ARG A 196 22.73 -9.33 2.58
N PHE A 197 21.73 -10.23 2.50
CA PHE A 197 21.98 -11.66 2.58
C PHE A 197 22.61 -12.15 1.28
N GLU A 198 23.53 -13.12 1.35
CA GLU A 198 24.11 -13.76 0.16
C GLU A 198 23.05 -14.47 -0.68
N HIS A 199 22.06 -15.05 -0.03
CA HIS A 199 20.87 -15.62 -0.66
C HIS A 199 19.63 -15.20 0.13
N HIS A 200 18.59 -14.84 -0.60
CA HIS A 200 17.27 -14.59 -0.04
C HIS A 200 16.25 -15.43 -0.79
N THR A 201 15.69 -16.44 -0.13
CA THR A 201 14.73 -17.35 -0.75
C THR A 201 13.34 -17.15 -0.17
N VAL A 202 12.35 -17.00 -1.03
CA VAL A 202 10.94 -16.95 -0.68
C VAL A 202 10.27 -18.24 -1.13
N LYS A 203 9.83 -19.06 -0.18
CA LYS A 203 9.04 -20.27 -0.45
C LYS A 203 7.56 -19.91 -0.51
N MET A 204 6.91 -20.23 -1.61
CA MET A 204 5.47 -20.06 -1.80
C MET A 204 4.76 -21.35 -1.40
N ILE A 205 4.01 -21.33 -0.30
CA ILE A 205 3.26 -22.48 0.21
C ILE A 205 1.76 -22.20 0.13
N SER A 206 1.00 -23.17 -0.34
CA SER A 206 -0.46 -23.05 -0.45
C SER A 206 -1.17 -23.22 0.90
N ASP A 207 -0.59 -24.03 1.80
CA ASP A 207 -1.10 -24.24 3.15
C ASP A 207 -0.14 -23.62 4.17
N LEU A 208 -0.51 -22.45 4.69
CA LEU A 208 0.27 -21.72 5.69
C LEU A 208 0.41 -22.48 7.02
N SER A 209 -0.40 -23.52 7.28
CA SER A 209 -0.32 -24.30 8.52
C SER A 209 0.97 -25.10 8.62
N ILE A 210 1.60 -25.48 7.50
CA ILE A 210 2.88 -26.18 7.48
C ILE A 210 4.10 -25.29 7.75
N GLY A 211 3.90 -23.96 7.79
CA GLY A 211 4.98 -22.99 8.00
C GLY A 211 5.82 -23.30 9.25
N LEU A 212 5.15 -23.64 10.37
CA LEU A 212 5.87 -24.00 11.60
C LEU A 212 6.79 -25.23 11.42
N GLN A 213 6.35 -26.24 10.69
CA GLN A 213 7.15 -27.43 10.41
C GLN A 213 8.39 -27.08 9.55
N LEU A 214 8.22 -26.20 8.56
CA LEU A 214 9.34 -25.73 7.72
C LEU A 214 10.37 -24.94 8.56
N TYR A 215 9.90 -24.14 9.51
CA TYR A 215 10.77 -23.43 10.45
C TYR A 215 11.50 -24.41 11.38
N GLU A 216 10.81 -25.39 11.95
CA GLU A 216 11.41 -26.42 12.83
C GLU A 216 12.40 -27.33 12.09
N SER A 217 12.19 -27.58 10.79
CA SER A 217 13.13 -28.34 9.98
C SER A 217 14.34 -27.52 9.50
N GLY A 218 14.34 -26.20 9.76
CA GLY A 218 15.40 -25.30 9.32
C GLY A 218 15.35 -24.94 7.84
N GLU A 219 14.20 -25.19 7.18
CA GLU A 219 14.02 -24.85 5.77
C GLU A 219 13.67 -23.38 5.52
N VAL A 220 13.22 -22.68 6.57
CA VAL A 220 12.93 -21.23 6.56
C VAL A 220 13.33 -20.61 7.90
N ASP A 221 13.79 -19.37 7.86
CA ASP A 221 14.27 -18.62 9.03
C ASP A 221 13.17 -17.78 9.68
N ASN A 222 12.07 -17.52 8.95
CA ASN A 222 10.97 -16.68 9.39
C ASN A 222 9.66 -17.16 8.77
N ILE A 223 8.58 -17.11 9.57
CA ILE A 223 7.24 -17.46 9.12
C ILE A 223 6.18 -16.53 9.73
N ASP A 224 5.10 -16.37 9.02
CA ASP A 224 3.87 -15.82 9.57
C ASP A 224 3.04 -16.93 10.21
N LEU A 225 2.80 -16.83 11.52
CA LEU A 225 2.04 -17.84 12.24
C LEU A 225 0.55 -17.75 11.93
N THR A 226 -0.04 -18.90 11.62
CA THR A 226 -1.50 -19.06 11.62
C THR A 226 -2.05 -19.07 13.05
N GLU A 227 -3.37 -18.91 13.21
CA GLU A 227 -4.02 -19.03 14.51
C GLU A 227 -3.74 -20.39 15.18
N SER A 228 -3.71 -21.47 14.40
CA SER A 228 -3.48 -22.82 14.94
C SER A 228 -2.03 -22.98 15.41
N ASN A 229 -1.04 -22.53 14.62
CA ASN A 229 0.37 -22.56 15.05
C ASN A 229 0.60 -21.73 16.31
N LEU A 230 0.06 -20.52 16.37
CA LEU A 230 0.18 -19.65 17.54
C LEU A 230 -0.46 -20.28 18.77
N THR A 231 -1.62 -20.93 18.62
CA THR A 231 -2.28 -21.65 19.71
C THR A 231 -1.41 -22.78 20.23
N THR A 232 -0.82 -23.57 19.32
CA THR A 232 0.07 -24.70 19.69
C THR A 232 1.26 -24.21 20.51
N ILE A 233 1.89 -23.10 20.09
CA ILE A 233 3.05 -22.54 20.80
C ILE A 233 2.64 -21.96 22.15
N THR A 234 1.58 -21.15 22.21
CA THR A 234 1.21 -20.38 23.41
C THR A 234 0.45 -21.21 24.46
N SER A 235 -0.11 -22.37 24.10
CA SER A 235 -0.78 -23.27 25.05
C SER A 235 0.19 -23.99 26.00
N ASP A 236 1.44 -24.13 25.60
CA ASP A 236 2.52 -24.68 26.46
C ASP A 236 3.52 -23.57 26.81
N SER A 237 3.51 -23.15 28.06
CA SER A 237 4.43 -22.12 28.56
C SER A 237 5.91 -22.51 28.47
N ASN A 238 6.21 -23.81 28.36
CA ASN A 238 7.57 -24.33 28.22
C ASN A 238 8.01 -24.50 26.76
N ASN A 239 7.13 -24.21 25.82
CA ASN A 239 7.48 -24.30 24.40
C ASN A 239 8.62 -23.31 24.07
N ALA A 240 9.73 -23.84 23.53
CA ALA A 240 10.92 -23.05 23.25
C ALA A 240 10.65 -21.89 22.24
N HIS A 241 9.68 -22.05 21.37
CA HIS A 241 9.34 -21.03 20.37
C HIS A 241 8.66 -19.79 20.97
N ASN A 242 8.17 -19.84 22.21
CA ASN A 242 7.64 -18.66 22.89
C ASN A 242 8.64 -17.52 22.98
N ALA A 243 9.94 -17.83 23.06
CA ALA A 243 11.01 -16.82 23.13
C ALA A 243 11.23 -16.09 21.79
N TYR A 244 10.77 -16.66 20.69
CA TYR A 244 10.96 -16.13 19.32
C TYR A 244 9.69 -15.50 18.74
N LEU A 245 8.60 -15.47 19.51
CA LEU A 245 7.37 -14.83 19.08
C LEU A 245 7.59 -13.32 19.01
N CYS A 246 7.47 -12.79 17.79
CA CYS A 246 7.53 -11.37 17.54
C CYS A 246 6.17 -10.86 17.11
N GLU A 247 5.71 -9.78 17.74
CA GLU A 247 4.49 -9.11 17.30
C GLU A 247 4.79 -8.29 16.03
N LYS A 248 3.97 -8.46 14.99
CA LYS A 248 4.06 -7.61 13.80
C LYS A 248 3.79 -6.16 14.17
N ARG A 249 4.49 -5.26 13.51
CA ARG A 249 4.17 -3.84 13.59
C ARG A 249 2.78 -3.57 13.03
N PRO A 250 2.08 -2.55 13.54
CA PRO A 250 0.84 -2.09 12.91
C PRO A 250 1.11 -1.77 11.44
N THR A 251 0.20 -2.19 10.58
CA THR A 251 0.28 -1.81 9.17
C THR A 251 -0.07 -0.34 9.01
N LYS A 252 0.41 0.29 7.95
CA LYS A 252 0.01 1.66 7.59
C LYS A 252 -1.42 1.76 7.03
N TYR A 253 -2.11 0.64 6.92
CA TYR A 253 -3.48 0.55 6.41
C TYR A 253 -4.46 0.40 7.55
N SER A 254 -5.54 1.16 7.51
CA SER A 254 -6.73 0.94 8.33
C SER A 254 -7.82 0.29 7.48
N PHE A 255 -8.51 -0.69 8.07
CA PHE A 255 -9.66 -1.34 7.43
C PHE A 255 -10.95 -0.76 8.01
N GLN A 256 -11.85 -0.38 7.15
CA GLN A 256 -13.10 0.27 7.54
C GLN A 256 -14.30 -0.51 7.01
N MET A 257 -15.38 -0.53 7.79
CA MET A 257 -16.67 -0.99 7.32
C MET A 257 -17.43 0.20 6.71
N HIS A 258 -17.57 0.18 5.39
CA HIS A 258 -18.34 1.19 4.68
C HIS A 258 -19.79 0.77 4.54
N LEU A 259 -20.71 1.65 4.90
CA LEU A 259 -22.13 1.47 4.66
C LEU A 259 -22.47 2.11 3.32
N ASN A 260 -23.06 1.33 2.40
CA ASN A 260 -23.44 1.84 1.09
C ASN A 260 -24.73 2.68 1.19
N PHE A 261 -24.61 3.99 0.98
CA PHE A 261 -25.73 4.94 1.01
C PHE A 261 -26.55 5.00 -0.28
N GLN A 262 -26.06 4.36 -1.35
CA GLN A 262 -26.72 4.30 -2.65
C GLN A 262 -26.78 2.84 -3.14
N ARG A 263 -27.17 1.94 -2.24
CA ARG A 263 -27.35 0.53 -2.58
C ARG A 263 -28.37 0.39 -3.71
N LYS A 264 -28.04 -0.45 -4.68
CA LYS A 264 -28.92 -0.84 -5.78
C LYS A 264 -29.24 -2.33 -5.66
N ASP A 265 -30.41 -2.71 -6.16
CA ASP A 265 -30.82 -4.10 -6.36
C ASP A 265 -30.09 -4.73 -7.57
N GLU A 266 -30.36 -6.00 -7.82
CA GLU A 266 -29.79 -6.74 -8.96
C GLU A 266 -30.19 -6.19 -10.35
N ASN A 267 -31.25 -5.38 -10.42
CA ASN A 267 -31.73 -4.72 -11.61
C ASN A 267 -31.21 -3.30 -11.79
N GLY A 268 -30.39 -2.82 -10.84
CA GLY A 268 -29.82 -1.47 -10.83
C GLY A 268 -30.71 -0.39 -10.24
N ASN A 269 -31.90 -0.73 -9.70
CA ASN A 269 -32.77 0.22 -9.04
C ASN A 269 -32.28 0.51 -7.63
N LEU A 270 -32.50 1.75 -7.14
CA LEU A 270 -32.15 2.12 -5.79
C LEU A 270 -32.96 1.31 -4.75
N ASP A 271 -32.29 0.67 -3.82
CA ASP A 271 -32.90 0.07 -2.64
C ASP A 271 -33.27 1.19 -1.66
N GLU A 272 -34.44 1.78 -1.88
CA GLU A 272 -34.91 2.92 -1.08
C GLU A 272 -35.05 2.57 0.41
N ASN A 273 -35.43 1.34 0.73
CA ASN A 273 -35.60 0.90 2.12
C ASN A 273 -34.25 0.93 2.86
N TRP A 274 -33.23 0.30 2.28
CA TRP A 274 -31.88 0.35 2.84
C TRP A 274 -31.30 1.76 2.87
N ASN A 275 -31.42 2.50 1.78
CA ASN A 275 -30.83 3.83 1.65
C ASN A 275 -31.45 4.83 2.65
N LYS A 276 -32.75 4.73 2.94
CA LYS A 276 -33.40 5.50 4.00
C LYS A 276 -32.96 5.07 5.40
N ALA A 277 -32.85 3.75 5.64
CA ALA A 277 -32.40 3.23 6.92
C ALA A 277 -30.98 3.65 7.24
N VAL A 278 -30.05 3.47 6.29
CA VAL A 278 -28.63 3.82 6.49
C VAL A 278 -28.39 5.33 6.61
N ALA A 279 -29.26 6.18 6.06
CA ALA A 279 -29.21 7.61 6.24
C ALA A 279 -29.53 8.05 7.70
N ASN A 280 -30.25 7.22 8.45
CA ASN A 280 -30.58 7.51 9.84
C ASN A 280 -29.36 7.34 10.77
N TYR A 281 -29.10 8.33 11.60
CA TYR A 281 -27.94 8.33 12.50
C TYR A 281 -28.03 7.24 13.57
N ALA A 282 -29.19 7.06 14.21
CA ALA A 282 -29.37 6.04 15.25
C ALA A 282 -29.18 4.63 14.68
N PHE A 283 -29.66 4.38 13.46
CA PHE A 283 -29.42 3.12 12.76
C PHE A 283 -27.93 2.82 12.60
N ARG A 284 -27.14 3.79 12.10
CA ARG A 284 -25.66 3.61 11.99
C ARG A 284 -24.98 3.40 13.34
N GLN A 285 -25.45 4.12 14.38
CA GLN A 285 -24.92 3.94 15.74
C GLN A 285 -25.19 2.56 16.32
N CYS A 286 -26.27 1.90 15.90
CA CYS A 286 -26.51 0.49 16.29
C CYS A 286 -25.41 -0.44 15.75
N PHE A 287 -24.92 -0.25 14.52
CA PHE A 287 -23.77 -0.99 14.02
C PHE A 287 -22.51 -0.67 14.81
N TYR A 288 -22.21 0.64 14.94
CA TYR A 288 -20.99 1.08 15.60
C TYR A 288 -20.89 0.61 17.05
N LYS A 289 -21.97 0.69 17.82
CA LYS A 289 -22.01 0.33 19.25
C LYS A 289 -22.42 -1.12 19.52
N GLY A 290 -23.13 -1.75 18.58
CA GLY A 290 -23.73 -3.07 18.80
C GLY A 290 -22.92 -4.24 18.26
N LEU A 291 -21.97 -4.02 17.35
CA LEU A 291 -21.14 -5.10 16.82
C LEU A 291 -19.99 -5.43 17.77
N ASN A 292 -19.97 -6.67 18.25
CA ASN A 292 -18.81 -7.20 18.97
C ASN A 292 -17.83 -7.82 17.96
N LEU A 293 -16.74 -7.13 17.68
CA LEU A 293 -15.74 -7.55 16.70
C LEU A 293 -14.55 -8.31 17.34
N VAL A 294 -14.57 -8.58 18.64
CA VAL A 294 -13.45 -9.24 19.34
C VAL A 294 -13.10 -10.58 18.68
N ASN A 295 -14.11 -11.39 18.37
CA ASN A 295 -13.88 -12.69 17.70
C ASN A 295 -13.36 -12.53 16.27
N TYR A 296 -13.71 -11.45 15.59
CA TYR A 296 -13.17 -11.11 14.27
C TYR A 296 -11.70 -10.71 14.37
N TYR A 297 -11.37 -9.84 15.33
CA TYR A 297 -10.00 -9.42 15.59
C TYR A 297 -9.10 -10.57 16.04
N ALA A 298 -9.64 -11.53 16.79
CA ALA A 298 -8.93 -12.71 17.25
C ALA A 298 -8.42 -13.59 16.09
N ARG A 299 -8.97 -13.46 14.88
CA ARG A 299 -8.45 -14.15 13.69
C ARG A 299 -7.12 -13.58 13.23
N THR A 300 -6.87 -12.29 13.48
CA THR A 300 -5.65 -11.59 13.09
C THR A 300 -4.66 -11.52 14.24
N ASN A 301 -5.15 -11.28 15.45
CA ASN A 301 -4.33 -11.22 16.66
C ASN A 301 -5.04 -11.96 17.81
N LYS A 302 -4.70 -13.22 17.99
CA LYS A 302 -5.32 -14.06 19.00
C LYS A 302 -4.88 -13.70 20.42
N ILE A 303 -3.65 -13.26 20.60
CA ILE A 303 -3.09 -12.91 21.92
C ILE A 303 -3.73 -11.63 22.43
N ASN A 304 -3.87 -10.63 21.59
CA ASN A 304 -4.45 -9.35 21.95
C ASN A 304 -5.37 -8.82 20.84
N PRO A 305 -6.58 -9.38 20.71
CA PRO A 305 -7.51 -8.99 19.65
C PRO A 305 -7.79 -7.49 19.61
N LEU A 306 -7.82 -6.86 20.78
CA LEU A 306 -8.14 -5.45 20.90
C LEU A 306 -7.08 -4.53 20.28
N LYS A 307 -5.85 -4.98 20.04
CA LYS A 307 -4.86 -4.21 19.28
C LYS A 307 -5.21 -4.01 17.81
N CYS A 308 -6.09 -4.83 17.26
CA CYS A 308 -6.53 -4.70 15.86
C CYS A 308 -7.59 -3.62 15.65
N GLU A 309 -8.12 -3.04 16.73
CA GLU A 309 -9.18 -2.06 16.59
C GLU A 309 -8.60 -0.65 16.38
N ASN A 310 -9.20 0.10 15.48
CA ASN A 310 -8.89 1.48 15.22
C ASN A 310 -10.19 2.28 15.12
N ASP A 311 -10.38 3.26 16.01
CA ASP A 311 -11.54 4.14 15.99
C ASP A 311 -11.29 5.44 15.21
N PHE A 312 -10.14 5.55 14.56
CA PHE A 312 -9.75 6.72 13.77
C PHE A 312 -9.73 6.40 12.27
N TYR A 313 -9.77 7.44 11.46
CA TYR A 313 -9.70 7.30 10.01
C TYR A 313 -8.35 6.75 9.54
N THR A 314 -7.26 7.19 10.17
CA THR A 314 -5.89 6.72 9.89
C THR A 314 -5.35 5.87 11.02
N MET A 315 -4.31 5.09 10.71
CA MET A 315 -3.55 4.39 11.75
C MET A 315 -2.69 5.35 12.56
N PRO A 316 -2.43 5.05 13.85
CA PRO A 316 -1.43 5.77 14.63
C PRO A 316 -0.05 5.75 13.94
N GLY A 317 0.66 6.86 14.00
CA GLY A 317 2.00 6.99 13.45
C GLY A 317 2.08 7.31 11.95
N VAL A 318 0.94 7.58 11.30
CA VAL A 318 0.89 7.93 9.87
C VAL A 318 0.95 9.44 9.66
N CYS A 319 0.27 10.23 10.49
CA CYS A 319 0.17 11.67 10.34
C CYS A 319 0.61 12.40 11.60
N TYR A 320 1.40 13.47 11.40
CA TYR A 320 1.86 14.35 12.45
C TYR A 320 1.62 15.81 12.05
N ASN A 321 1.33 16.67 13.02
CA ASN A 321 1.29 18.10 12.76
C ASN A 321 2.72 18.70 12.71
N THR A 322 2.83 19.98 12.40
CA THR A 322 4.13 20.71 12.33
C THR A 322 4.90 20.77 13.66
N LYS A 323 4.26 20.40 14.77
CA LYS A 323 4.88 20.31 16.10
C LYS A 323 5.33 18.88 16.44
N GLY A 324 5.12 17.91 15.54
CA GLY A 324 5.41 16.51 15.78
C GLY A 324 4.37 15.79 16.64
N GLU A 325 3.18 16.37 16.85
CA GLU A 325 2.10 15.72 17.57
C GLU A 325 1.32 14.81 16.62
N GLU A 326 1.08 13.60 17.06
CA GLU A 326 0.46 12.54 16.26
C GLU A 326 -1.07 12.79 16.13
N TYR A 327 -1.61 12.58 14.91
CA TYR A 327 -2.99 12.90 14.53
C TYR A 327 -4.03 12.19 15.40
N THR A 328 -3.88 10.87 15.63
CA THR A 328 -4.88 10.11 16.40
C THR A 328 -4.93 10.56 17.86
N THR A 329 -3.80 10.99 18.42
CA THR A 329 -3.71 11.60 19.76
C THR A 329 -4.45 12.92 19.83
N LEU A 330 -4.30 13.78 18.80
CA LEU A 330 -5.01 15.07 18.73
C LEU A 330 -6.52 14.87 18.61
N VAL A 331 -6.95 13.96 17.73
CA VAL A 331 -8.37 13.64 17.55
C VAL A 331 -8.95 13.02 18.83
N ALA A 332 -8.23 12.11 19.48
CA ALA A 332 -8.66 11.54 20.75
C ALA A 332 -8.93 12.61 21.82
N LYS A 333 -8.05 13.59 21.89
CA LYS A 333 -8.19 14.74 22.81
C LYS A 333 -9.41 15.57 22.49
N GLU A 334 -9.61 15.97 21.23
CA GLU A 334 -10.77 16.74 20.79
C GLU A 334 -12.09 15.99 21.00
N MET A 335 -12.08 14.67 20.90
CA MET A 335 -13.24 13.82 21.14
C MET A 335 -13.46 13.50 22.64
N GLY A 336 -12.60 13.99 23.54
CA GLY A 336 -12.65 13.70 24.97
C GLY A 336 -12.34 12.23 25.28
N LEU A 337 -11.48 11.60 24.50
CA LEU A 337 -11.03 10.20 24.65
C LEU A 337 -9.67 10.11 25.34
N ASP A 338 -9.03 11.22 25.62
CA ASP A 338 -7.69 11.34 26.20
C ASP A 338 -7.60 10.93 27.68
N GLY A 339 -8.73 10.80 28.38
CA GLY A 339 -8.79 10.22 29.72
C GLY A 339 -8.54 8.70 29.78
N GLU A 340 -8.56 8.03 28.63
CA GLU A 340 -8.19 6.63 28.49
C GLU A 340 -6.86 6.55 27.73
N ALA A 341 -5.76 6.57 28.47
CA ALA A 341 -4.43 6.69 27.93
C ALA A 341 -4.19 5.72 26.74
N TYR A 342 -4.07 6.28 25.57
CA TYR A 342 -3.40 5.64 24.45
C TYR A 342 -1.91 5.59 24.79
N ASP A 343 -1.44 4.42 25.22
CA ASP A 343 -0.02 4.20 25.55
C ASP A 343 0.81 3.79 24.31
N GLY A 344 0.26 3.94 23.11
CA GLY A 344 0.86 3.47 21.87
C GLY A 344 0.82 1.94 21.70
N LYS A 345 0.30 1.20 22.69
CA LYS A 345 0.26 -0.27 22.72
C LYS A 345 -1.12 -0.84 22.95
N THR A 346 -1.97 -0.14 23.70
CA THR A 346 -3.32 -0.58 24.04
C THR A 346 -4.28 0.58 23.90
N MET A 347 -5.14 0.54 22.89
CA MET A 347 -6.31 1.42 22.90
C MET A 347 -7.33 0.85 23.87
N LYS A 348 -7.53 1.52 25.02
CA LYS A 348 -8.72 1.30 25.82
C LYS A 348 -9.91 1.91 25.08
N ARG A 349 -10.91 1.10 24.83
CA ARG A 349 -11.88 1.36 23.82
C ARG A 349 -13.23 1.74 24.36
N ARG A 350 -13.87 2.60 23.56
CA ARG A 350 -15.32 2.83 23.65
C ARG A 350 -16.14 1.61 23.26
N ARG A 351 -15.63 0.70 22.42
CA ARG A 351 -16.37 -0.49 21.98
C ARG A 351 -16.32 -1.66 22.95
N SER A 352 -15.32 -1.72 23.81
CA SER A 352 -15.32 -2.72 24.90
C SER A 352 -16.45 -2.47 25.91
N ASN A 353 -17.03 -1.28 25.93
CA ASN A 353 -18.30 -0.97 26.56
C ASN A 353 -19.41 -1.00 25.51
N ILE A 354 -19.72 -2.18 24.97
CA ILE A 354 -21.02 -2.41 24.36
C ILE A 354 -22.03 -2.33 25.49
N GLY A 355 -22.45 -1.12 25.78
CA GLY A 355 -23.52 -0.85 26.74
C GLY A 355 -24.85 -1.37 26.23
N ASP A 356 -25.86 -1.28 27.05
CA ASP A 356 -27.22 -1.53 26.60
C ASP A 356 -27.57 -0.54 25.46
N ILE A 357 -27.80 -1.08 24.26
CA ILE A 357 -28.20 -0.32 23.06
C ILE A 357 -29.70 -0.38 22.79
N SER A 358 -30.51 -0.80 23.77
CA SER A 358 -31.94 -1.01 23.62
C SER A 358 -32.68 0.25 23.20
N ASP A 359 -32.37 1.40 23.82
CA ASP A 359 -32.97 2.67 23.47
C ASP A 359 -32.54 3.13 22.07
N LEU A 360 -31.28 2.91 21.71
CA LEU A 360 -30.74 3.21 20.39
C LEU A 360 -31.39 2.35 19.29
N LYS A 361 -31.61 1.06 19.58
CA LYS A 361 -32.35 0.17 18.67
C LYS A 361 -33.79 0.62 18.49
N LYS A 362 -34.45 1.01 19.59
CA LYS A 362 -35.81 1.54 19.53
C LYS A 362 -35.88 2.77 18.65
N GLN A 363 -35.02 3.76 18.87
CA GLN A 363 -34.92 4.96 18.05
C GLN A 363 -34.61 4.64 16.59
N ALA A 364 -33.67 3.72 16.34
CA ALA A 364 -33.29 3.27 14.99
C ALA A 364 -34.39 2.56 14.24
N MET A 365 -35.39 2.02 14.94
CA MET A 365 -36.58 1.40 14.35
C MET A 365 -37.72 2.44 14.15
N GLU A 366 -37.95 3.26 15.13
CA GLU A 366 -39.06 4.23 15.11
C GLU A 366 -38.84 5.35 14.07
N GLU A 367 -37.67 5.98 14.06
CA GLU A 367 -37.40 7.09 13.15
C GLU A 367 -37.42 6.67 11.66
N PRO A 368 -36.72 5.59 11.23
CA PRO A 368 -36.82 5.13 9.84
C PRO A 368 -38.22 4.62 9.49
N SER A 369 -38.93 3.97 10.39
CA SER A 369 -40.31 3.51 10.16
C SER A 369 -41.26 4.69 9.90
N ALA A 370 -41.05 5.83 10.57
CA ALA A 370 -41.83 7.03 10.35
C ALA A 370 -41.68 7.62 8.93
N ILE A 371 -40.61 7.29 8.23
CA ILE A 371 -40.35 7.67 6.82
C ILE A 371 -40.54 6.50 5.83
N GLY A 372 -41.18 5.43 6.29
CA GLY A 372 -41.58 4.30 5.44
C GLY A 372 -40.52 3.21 5.24
N VAL A 373 -39.52 3.11 6.13
CA VAL A 373 -38.59 1.96 6.16
C VAL A 373 -39.28 0.77 6.77
N THR A 374 -39.13 -0.39 6.14
CA THR A 374 -39.61 -1.70 6.63
C THR A 374 -38.40 -2.53 7.09
N PHE A 375 -38.46 -3.05 8.31
CA PHE A 375 -37.42 -3.91 8.91
C PHE A 375 -37.80 -5.39 8.85
#